data_3c35ac5f9746a2f77e9cc802ee4a3351
#
_entry.id   3c35ac5f9746a2f77e9cc802ee4a3351
#
_cell.length_a   1.000
_cell.length_b   1.000
_cell.length_c   1.000
_cell.angle_alpha   90.00
_cell.angle_beta   90.00
_cell.angle_gamma   90.00
#
_symmetry.space_group_name_H-M   'P 1'
#
loop_
_entity.id
_entity.type
_entity.pdbx_description
1 polymer ?
#
loop_
_entity_poly.entity_id
_entity_poly.type
_entity_poly.pdbx_seq_one_letter_code
_entity_poly.pdbx_strand_id
1 'polypeptide(L)'
;VNSLGSKGNGLDIRDMTKAEMTHRKSAWNYTQRIRKTPGYEDVFLAQTTSQLGVRATRLMNGVARVDKKSASGRAVFADTVAVSGHDGLRLPEFQIPYGALLPKTVDNVVAAGRCISCAPDLIDRVRLIPVCVVTGQAAGVAAALAAKAGVRPRDLPAAEIQKVLRDQGAYLG
;
A
#
# COMPACT_ATOMS: atom_id res chain seq x y z
N VAL A 1 4.04 -8.18 18.72
CA VAL A 1 2.94 -9.01 18.19
C VAL A 1 2.02 -8.13 17.36
N ASN A 2 1.82 -8.46 16.10
CA ASN A 2 0.92 -7.74 15.17
C ASN A 2 -0.42 -8.50 15.06
N SER A 3 -1.14 -8.62 16.17
CA SER A 3 -2.34 -9.47 16.26
C SER A 3 -3.63 -8.72 16.60
N LEU A 4 -3.54 -7.41 16.84
CA LEU A 4 -4.70 -6.60 17.20
C LEU A 4 -5.08 -5.69 16.03
N GLY A 5 -6.32 -5.78 15.59
CA GLY A 5 -6.87 -4.93 14.54
C GLY A 5 -8.39 -4.88 14.62
N SER A 6 -8.98 -3.77 14.22
CA SER A 6 -10.42 -3.59 14.11
C SER A 6 -10.78 -2.79 12.87
N LYS A 7 -12.02 -2.93 12.44
CA LYS A 7 -12.63 -2.02 11.46
C LYS A 7 -13.10 -0.77 12.19
N GLY A 8 -12.99 0.38 11.57
CA GLY A 8 -13.44 1.65 12.10
C GLY A 8 -13.30 2.75 11.06
N ASN A 9 -13.91 3.89 11.32
CA ASN A 9 -13.76 5.08 10.50
C ASN A 9 -12.54 5.89 10.98
N GLY A 10 -11.40 5.73 10.31
CA GLY A 10 -10.17 6.46 10.63
C GLY A 10 -10.23 7.98 10.37
N LEU A 11 -11.36 8.51 9.92
CA LEU A 11 -11.64 9.95 9.77
C LEU A 11 -12.50 10.49 10.90
N ASP A 12 -13.01 9.62 11.77
CA ASP A 12 -13.80 9.99 12.94
C ASP A 12 -12.94 9.85 14.20
N ILE A 13 -12.72 10.98 14.88
CA ILE A 13 -11.88 11.03 16.09
C ILE A 13 -12.45 10.16 17.21
N ARG A 14 -13.77 10.01 17.31
CA ARG A 14 -14.43 9.19 18.33
C ARG A 14 -14.17 7.71 18.08
N ASP A 15 -14.28 7.27 16.82
CA ASP A 15 -13.94 5.90 16.42
C ASP A 15 -12.45 5.61 16.68
N MET A 16 -11.59 6.55 16.35
CA MET A 16 -10.15 6.45 16.60
C MET A 16 -9.84 6.32 18.09
N THR A 17 -10.41 7.18 18.92
CA THR A 17 -10.24 7.15 20.37
C THR A 17 -10.74 5.83 20.97
N LYS A 18 -11.94 5.39 20.56
CA LYS A 18 -12.51 4.12 21.00
C LYS A 18 -11.64 2.93 20.60
N ALA A 19 -11.14 2.93 19.38
CA ALA A 19 -10.24 1.88 18.89
C ALA A 19 -8.94 1.85 19.70
N GLU A 20 -8.32 3.00 19.96
CA GLU A 20 -7.11 3.10 20.77
C GLU A 20 -7.29 2.55 22.19
N MET A 21 -8.33 2.97 22.87
CA MET A 21 -8.67 2.46 24.22
C MET A 21 -8.89 0.95 24.19
N THR A 22 -9.64 0.46 23.21
CA THR A 22 -9.97 -0.96 23.07
C THR A 22 -8.72 -1.79 22.81
N HIS A 23 -7.83 -1.33 21.91
CA HIS A 23 -6.61 -2.06 21.58
C HIS A 23 -5.60 -2.07 22.74
N ARG A 24 -5.47 -0.98 23.50
CA ARG A 24 -4.62 -0.97 24.71
C ARG A 24 -5.11 -1.97 25.75
N LYS A 25 -6.42 -1.99 26.02
CA LYS A 25 -7.04 -2.97 26.90
C LYS A 25 -6.85 -4.41 26.40
N SER A 26 -7.00 -4.62 25.10
CA SER A 26 -6.79 -5.92 24.48
C SER A 26 -5.34 -6.39 24.58
N ALA A 27 -4.36 -5.50 24.40
CA ALA A 27 -2.95 -5.81 24.58
C ALA A 27 -2.64 -6.26 26.01
N TRP A 28 -3.18 -5.54 27.00
CA TRP A 28 -3.07 -5.92 28.40
C TRP A 28 -3.68 -7.30 28.68
N ASN A 29 -4.92 -7.51 28.24
CA ASN A 29 -5.61 -8.80 28.43
C ASN A 29 -4.87 -9.94 27.73
N TYR A 30 -4.29 -9.70 26.57
CA TYR A 30 -3.47 -10.68 25.85
C TYR A 30 -2.22 -11.06 26.65
N THR A 31 -1.53 -10.08 27.22
CA THR A 31 -0.37 -10.31 28.09
C THR A 31 -0.76 -11.16 29.31
N GLN A 32 -1.87 -10.82 29.99
CA GLN A 32 -2.35 -11.61 31.13
C GLN A 32 -2.71 -13.05 30.75
N ARG A 33 -3.17 -13.27 29.52
CA ARG A 33 -3.46 -14.63 29.03
C ARG A 33 -2.19 -15.41 28.74
N ILE A 34 -1.18 -14.78 28.13
CA ILE A 34 0.12 -15.44 27.86
C ILE A 34 0.79 -15.87 29.17
N ARG A 35 0.74 -15.07 30.22
CA ARG A 35 1.30 -15.39 31.54
C ARG A 35 0.75 -16.70 32.16
N LYS A 36 -0.40 -17.17 31.70
CA LYS A 36 -0.99 -18.45 32.13
C LYS A 36 -0.42 -19.66 31.38
N THR A 37 0.45 -19.44 30.39
CA THR A 37 1.09 -20.51 29.63
C THR A 37 2.41 -20.90 30.32
N PRO A 38 2.65 -22.19 30.59
CA PRO A 38 3.89 -22.66 31.22
C PRO A 38 5.15 -22.14 30.47
N GLY A 39 6.08 -21.54 31.20
CA GLY A 39 7.30 -20.94 30.69
C GLY A 39 7.16 -19.48 30.26
N TYR A 40 5.97 -18.87 30.43
CA TYR A 40 5.70 -17.47 30.09
C TYR A 40 5.17 -16.66 31.28
N GLU A 41 5.38 -17.13 32.50
CA GLU A 41 4.84 -16.54 33.73
C GLU A 41 5.32 -15.10 33.96
N ASP A 42 6.56 -14.82 33.58
CA ASP A 42 7.22 -13.52 33.77
C ASP A 42 7.05 -12.54 32.60
N VAL A 43 6.27 -12.90 31.57
CA VAL A 43 6.00 -12.01 30.46
C VAL A 43 5.28 -10.75 30.94
N PHE A 44 5.72 -9.59 30.48
CA PHE A 44 5.10 -8.31 30.77
C PHE A 44 4.87 -7.47 29.51
N LEU A 45 3.94 -6.55 29.56
CA LEU A 45 3.69 -5.58 28.51
C LEU A 45 4.70 -4.44 28.62
N ALA A 46 5.76 -4.50 27.80
CA ALA A 46 6.82 -3.50 27.83
C ALA A 46 6.32 -2.13 27.41
N GLN A 47 5.54 -2.06 26.33
CA GLN A 47 4.92 -0.82 25.85
C GLN A 47 3.77 -1.10 24.88
N THR A 48 2.93 -0.10 24.67
CA THR A 48 2.01 -0.02 23.52
C THR A 48 2.51 1.06 22.56
N THR A 49 2.04 1.04 21.32
CA THR A 49 2.35 2.10 20.35
C THR A 49 1.87 3.46 20.86
N SER A 50 2.56 4.54 20.49
CA SER A 50 2.15 5.90 20.84
C SER A 50 0.82 6.31 20.22
N GLN A 51 0.49 5.74 19.05
CA GLN A 51 -0.74 5.99 18.31
C GLN A 51 -1.17 4.77 17.51
N LEU A 52 -2.45 4.73 17.11
CA LEU A 52 -2.97 3.70 16.22
C LEU A 52 -2.29 3.70 14.86
N GLY A 53 -1.96 2.52 14.37
CA GLY A 53 -1.52 2.29 13.01
C GLY A 53 -2.71 2.23 12.03
N VAL A 54 -3.20 3.36 11.57
CA VAL A 54 -4.29 3.42 10.59
C VAL A 54 -3.82 2.93 9.24
N ARG A 55 -4.41 1.86 8.71
CA ARG A 55 -3.98 1.23 7.46
C ARG A 55 -4.48 1.97 6.23
N ALA A 56 -5.72 2.42 6.23
CA ALA A 56 -6.31 3.23 5.17
C ALA A 56 -7.49 4.05 5.70
N THR A 57 -7.70 5.21 5.09
CA THR A 57 -8.87 6.06 5.29
C THR A 57 -9.48 6.45 3.96
N ARG A 58 -8.70 7.14 3.12
CA ARG A 58 -9.07 7.55 1.77
C ARG A 58 -8.20 6.81 0.77
N LEU A 59 -8.79 6.41 -0.34
CA LEU A 59 -8.08 5.85 -1.49
C LEU A 59 -8.19 6.82 -2.65
N MET A 60 -7.13 6.95 -3.42
CA MET A 60 -7.13 7.77 -4.61
C MET A 60 -8.12 7.22 -5.65
N ASN A 61 -8.89 8.09 -6.26
CA ASN A 61 -9.65 7.78 -7.46
C ASN A 61 -8.76 8.01 -8.68
N GLY A 62 -8.11 6.96 -9.15
CA GLY A 62 -7.17 7.00 -10.26
C GLY A 62 -7.81 6.80 -11.62
N VAL A 63 -7.04 7.09 -12.67
CA VAL A 63 -7.38 6.81 -14.08
C VAL A 63 -7.62 5.32 -14.30
N ALA A 64 -6.78 4.48 -13.70
CA ALA A 64 -6.98 3.05 -13.57
C ALA A 64 -7.03 2.65 -12.08
N ARG A 65 -7.36 1.39 -11.83
CA ARG A 65 -7.50 0.88 -10.46
C ARG A 65 -7.02 -0.56 -10.38
N VAL A 66 -6.18 -0.85 -9.40
CA VAL A 66 -5.83 -2.23 -9.06
C VAL A 66 -7.03 -2.87 -8.35
N ASP A 67 -7.58 -3.92 -8.93
CA ASP A 67 -8.73 -4.68 -8.42
C ASP A 67 -8.36 -6.16 -8.17
N LYS A 68 -9.35 -6.98 -7.79
CA LYS A 68 -9.14 -8.41 -7.55
C LYS A 68 -8.64 -9.15 -8.79
N LYS A 69 -9.09 -8.75 -9.98
CA LYS A 69 -8.65 -9.36 -11.24
C LYS A 69 -7.18 -9.04 -11.49
N SER A 70 -6.78 -7.78 -11.30
CA SER A 70 -5.38 -7.35 -11.38
C SER A 70 -4.51 -8.12 -10.38
N ALA A 71 -4.93 -8.16 -9.12
CA ALA A 71 -4.18 -8.78 -8.03
C ALA A 71 -4.17 -10.32 -8.06
N SER A 72 -4.89 -10.96 -8.98
CA SER A 72 -4.83 -12.41 -9.18
C SER A 72 -3.63 -12.86 -10.03
N GLY A 73 -2.82 -11.94 -10.55
CA GLY A 73 -1.71 -12.23 -11.45
C GLY A 73 -2.13 -12.55 -12.90
N ARG A 74 -3.42 -12.45 -13.21
CA ARG A 74 -3.96 -12.79 -14.54
C ARG A 74 -4.19 -11.58 -15.45
N ALA A 75 -4.12 -10.38 -14.91
CA ALA A 75 -4.29 -9.16 -15.70
C ALA A 75 -2.94 -8.68 -16.22
N VAL A 76 -2.89 -8.39 -17.52
CA VAL A 76 -1.75 -7.78 -18.19
C VAL A 76 -2.20 -6.41 -18.68
N PHE A 77 -1.37 -5.38 -18.42
CA PHE A 77 -1.64 -4.02 -18.82
C PHE A 77 -0.56 -3.51 -19.78
N ALA A 78 -0.96 -2.86 -20.86
CA ALA A 78 -0.02 -2.25 -21.80
C ALA A 78 0.80 -1.11 -21.14
N ASP A 79 0.23 -0.46 -20.11
CA ASP A 79 0.83 0.62 -19.34
C ASP A 79 1.41 0.16 -17.99
N THR A 80 1.80 -1.13 -17.86
CA THR A 80 2.42 -1.65 -16.62
C THR A 80 3.70 -0.88 -16.29
N VAL A 81 3.78 -0.29 -15.09
CA VAL A 81 4.97 0.43 -14.61
C VAL A 81 5.56 -0.17 -13.33
N ALA A 82 4.91 -1.15 -12.76
CA ALA A 82 5.42 -1.87 -11.61
C ALA A 82 4.83 -3.29 -11.56
N VAL A 83 5.62 -4.23 -11.06
CA VAL A 83 5.18 -5.59 -10.72
C VAL A 83 5.53 -5.86 -9.27
N SER A 84 4.63 -6.47 -8.55
CA SER A 84 4.87 -6.85 -7.17
C SER A 84 4.12 -8.12 -6.79
N GLY A 85 4.73 -8.87 -5.92
CA GLY A 85 4.20 -10.07 -5.28
C GLY A 85 4.86 -10.26 -3.92
N HIS A 86 4.57 -11.34 -3.24
CA HIS A 86 5.22 -11.65 -1.97
C HIS A 86 5.16 -13.15 -1.68
N ASP A 87 6.24 -13.85 -1.96
CA ASP A 87 6.33 -15.31 -1.79
C ASP A 87 6.07 -15.76 -0.34
N GLY A 88 6.64 -15.07 0.63
CA GLY A 88 6.46 -15.36 2.05
C GLY A 88 5.01 -15.23 2.55
N LEU A 89 4.17 -14.48 1.83
CA LEU A 89 2.73 -14.35 2.08
C LEU A 89 1.89 -15.14 1.06
N ARG A 90 2.54 -15.90 0.16
CA ARG A 90 1.88 -16.61 -0.95
C ARG A 90 0.95 -15.70 -1.77
N LEU A 91 1.37 -14.45 -1.97
CA LEU A 91 0.67 -13.49 -2.82
C LEU A 91 1.23 -13.61 -4.23
N PRO A 92 0.40 -13.90 -5.25
CA PRO A 92 0.86 -13.97 -6.63
C PRO A 92 1.40 -12.62 -7.08
N GLU A 93 2.34 -12.65 -8.00
CA GLU A 93 2.77 -11.44 -8.70
C GLU A 93 1.59 -10.81 -9.42
N PHE A 94 1.55 -9.48 -9.43
CA PHE A 94 0.54 -8.72 -10.15
C PHE A 94 1.13 -7.44 -10.71
N GLN A 95 0.61 -7.03 -11.83
CA GLN A 95 1.00 -5.82 -12.51
C GLN A 95 0.21 -4.62 -12.01
N ILE A 96 0.89 -3.47 -11.98
CA ILE A 96 0.32 -2.17 -11.60
C ILE A 96 0.39 -1.25 -12.80
N PRO A 97 -0.78 -0.86 -13.36
CA PRO A 97 -0.82 0.04 -14.50
C PRO A 97 -0.45 1.47 -14.09
N TYR A 98 0.13 2.24 -15.01
CA TYR A 98 0.48 3.65 -14.78
C TYR A 98 -0.73 4.48 -14.36
N GLY A 99 -1.87 4.24 -14.97
CA GLY A 99 -3.12 4.91 -14.61
C GLY A 99 -3.55 4.76 -13.15
N ALA A 100 -3.05 3.73 -12.43
CA ALA A 100 -3.32 3.57 -10.99
C ALA A 100 -2.50 4.55 -10.12
N LEU A 101 -1.45 5.17 -10.67
CA LEU A 101 -0.63 6.18 -10.02
C LEU A 101 -1.14 7.60 -10.31
N LEU A 102 -2.04 7.77 -11.25
CA LEU A 102 -2.53 9.07 -11.71
C LEU A 102 -3.93 9.37 -11.15
N PRO A 103 -4.12 10.49 -10.42
CA PRO A 103 -5.46 10.94 -10.04
C PRO A 103 -6.34 11.22 -11.25
N LYS A 104 -7.62 10.88 -11.17
CA LYS A 104 -8.56 11.07 -12.29
C LYS A 104 -8.83 12.54 -12.63
N THR A 105 -8.86 13.40 -11.61
CA THR A 105 -9.34 14.78 -11.72
C THR A 105 -8.32 15.86 -11.35
N VAL A 106 -7.14 15.45 -10.85
CA VAL A 106 -6.08 16.38 -10.43
C VAL A 106 -4.87 16.19 -11.33
N ASP A 107 -4.34 17.28 -11.88
CA ASP A 107 -3.14 17.26 -12.72
C ASP A 107 -1.86 17.48 -11.91
N ASN A 108 -0.71 17.18 -12.53
CA ASN A 108 0.64 17.36 -11.97
C ASN A 108 0.88 16.63 -10.63
N VAL A 109 0.14 15.55 -10.39
CA VAL A 109 0.30 14.69 -9.22
C VAL A 109 0.46 13.26 -9.67
N VAL A 110 1.46 12.58 -9.11
CA VAL A 110 1.65 11.13 -9.25
C VAL A 110 1.69 10.53 -7.84
N ALA A 111 0.89 9.51 -7.59
CA ALA A 111 0.86 8.82 -6.32
C ALA A 111 1.69 7.55 -6.34
N ALA A 112 2.24 7.17 -5.19
CA ALA A 112 2.97 5.92 -5.02
C ALA A 112 2.65 5.25 -3.68
N GLY A 113 2.94 3.97 -3.57
CA GLY A 113 2.77 3.20 -2.34
C GLY A 113 1.31 3.08 -1.92
N ARG A 114 1.05 3.22 -0.63
CA ARG A 114 -0.27 3.04 -0.03
C ARG A 114 -1.37 3.93 -0.64
N CYS A 115 -1.00 5.02 -1.30
CA CYS A 115 -1.97 6.00 -1.83
C CYS A 115 -2.44 5.69 -3.25
N ILE A 116 -1.87 4.72 -3.98
CA ILE A 116 -2.30 4.42 -5.35
C ILE A 116 -3.76 3.99 -5.40
N SER A 117 -4.34 4.09 -6.59
CA SER A 117 -5.73 3.70 -6.82
C SER A 117 -5.88 2.17 -6.75
N CYS A 118 -6.58 1.69 -5.73
CA CYS A 118 -6.87 0.26 -5.57
C CYS A 118 -8.26 0.01 -5.00
N ALA A 119 -8.74 -1.22 -5.13
CA ALA A 119 -9.95 -1.65 -4.44
C ALA A 119 -9.73 -1.68 -2.93
N PRO A 120 -10.72 -1.30 -2.09
CA PRO A 120 -10.56 -1.22 -0.64
C PRO A 120 -10.09 -2.52 0.02
N ASP A 121 -10.49 -3.65 -0.52
CA ASP A 121 -10.13 -4.99 -0.04
C ASP A 121 -8.71 -5.42 -0.43
N LEU A 122 -8.02 -4.64 -1.26
CA LEU A 122 -6.62 -4.89 -1.65
C LEU A 122 -5.60 -4.04 -0.91
N ILE A 123 -6.03 -3.14 -0.04
CA ILE A 123 -5.13 -2.24 0.67
C ILE A 123 -4.02 -2.98 1.43
N ASP A 124 -4.32 -4.15 1.95
CA ASP A 124 -3.34 -4.96 2.67
C ASP A 124 -2.25 -5.57 1.77
N ARG A 125 -2.48 -5.64 0.46
CA ARG A 125 -1.46 -6.01 -0.54
C ARG A 125 -0.71 -4.78 -1.05
N VAL A 126 -1.44 -3.74 -1.42
CA VAL A 126 -0.89 -2.53 -2.05
C VAL A 126 0.00 -1.71 -1.11
N ARG A 127 -0.23 -1.74 0.20
CA ARG A 127 0.58 -1.01 1.20
C ARG A 127 1.87 -1.73 1.62
N LEU A 128 2.16 -2.92 1.09
CA LEU A 128 3.39 -3.66 1.42
C LEU A 128 4.63 -2.92 0.91
N ILE A 129 5.74 -3.08 1.63
CA ILE A 129 7.01 -2.41 1.31
C ILE A 129 7.44 -2.65 -0.14
N PRO A 130 7.42 -3.90 -0.70
CA PRO A 130 7.79 -4.10 -2.10
C PRO A 130 6.96 -3.27 -3.07
N VAL A 131 5.65 -3.20 -2.88
CA VAL A 131 4.75 -2.36 -3.71
C VAL A 131 5.12 -0.89 -3.59
N CYS A 132 5.42 -0.41 -2.38
CA CYS A 132 5.81 0.98 -2.16
C CYS A 132 7.13 1.32 -2.87
N VAL A 133 8.09 0.40 -2.89
CA VAL A 133 9.37 0.58 -3.58
C VAL A 133 9.18 0.68 -5.09
N VAL A 134 8.55 -0.33 -5.70
CA VAL A 134 8.39 -0.37 -7.17
C VAL A 134 7.50 0.75 -7.70
N THR A 135 6.43 1.10 -7.00
CA THR A 135 5.57 2.23 -7.38
C THR A 135 6.24 3.58 -7.13
N GLY A 136 7.08 3.69 -6.10
CA GLY A 136 7.90 4.87 -5.82
C GLY A 136 8.91 5.14 -6.93
N GLN A 137 9.61 4.10 -7.39
CA GLN A 137 10.52 4.19 -8.54
C GLN A 137 9.76 4.63 -9.80
N ALA A 138 8.64 3.98 -10.11
CA ALA A 138 7.83 4.32 -11.28
C ALA A 138 7.31 5.77 -11.24
N ALA A 139 6.81 6.23 -10.09
CA ALA A 139 6.34 7.59 -9.91
C ALA A 139 7.48 8.61 -10.04
N GLY A 140 8.65 8.33 -9.49
CA GLY A 140 9.84 9.17 -9.60
C GLY A 140 10.31 9.31 -11.03
N VAL A 141 10.40 8.21 -11.79
CA VAL A 141 10.75 8.22 -13.23
C VAL A 141 9.72 9.02 -14.03
N ALA A 142 8.42 8.77 -13.79
CA ALA A 142 7.36 9.50 -14.49
C ALA A 142 7.42 11.00 -14.23
N ALA A 143 7.58 11.40 -12.96
CA ALA A 143 7.68 12.82 -12.60
C ALA A 143 8.90 13.49 -13.23
N ALA A 144 10.07 12.84 -13.22
CA ALA A 144 11.29 13.36 -13.82
C ALA A 144 11.18 13.52 -15.34
N LEU A 145 10.62 12.51 -16.03
CA LEU A 145 10.41 12.58 -17.48
C LEU A 145 9.40 13.66 -17.86
N ALA A 146 8.27 13.76 -17.14
CA ALA A 146 7.25 14.78 -17.37
C ALA A 146 7.82 16.19 -17.19
N ALA A 147 8.58 16.42 -16.11
CA ALA A 147 9.23 17.70 -15.85
C ALA A 147 10.26 18.05 -16.93
N LYS A 148 11.07 17.09 -17.38
CA LYS A 148 12.06 17.28 -18.45
C LYS A 148 11.40 17.59 -19.80
N ALA A 149 10.29 16.95 -20.11
CA ALA A 149 9.54 17.17 -21.35
C ALA A 149 8.61 18.39 -21.30
N GLY A 150 8.40 19.00 -20.13
CA GLY A 150 7.47 20.13 -19.97
C GLY A 150 6.00 19.72 -20.15
N VAL A 151 5.64 18.45 -19.90
CA VAL A 151 4.27 17.92 -20.03
C VAL A 151 3.70 17.50 -18.67
N ARG A 152 2.38 17.33 -18.61
CA ARG A 152 1.76 16.76 -17.40
C ARG A 152 2.09 15.26 -17.32
N PRO A 153 2.24 14.68 -16.13
CA PRO A 153 2.48 13.24 -15.98
C PRO A 153 1.45 12.37 -16.72
N ARG A 154 0.18 12.77 -16.77
CA ARG A 154 -0.88 12.04 -17.48
C ARG A 154 -0.76 12.02 -19.00
N ASP A 155 -0.04 12.98 -19.55
CA ASP A 155 0.19 13.10 -21.01
C ASP A 155 1.47 12.37 -21.43
N LEU A 156 2.25 11.87 -20.47
CA LEU A 156 3.48 11.12 -20.74
C LEU A 156 3.15 9.69 -21.22
N PRO A 157 3.70 9.25 -22.36
CA PRO A 157 3.52 7.88 -22.82
C PRO A 157 4.11 6.86 -21.83
N ALA A 158 3.32 5.87 -21.41
CA ALA A 158 3.80 4.83 -20.48
C ALA A 158 5.04 4.09 -21.01
N ALA A 159 5.18 3.95 -22.33
CA ALA A 159 6.33 3.32 -22.97
C ALA A 159 7.67 4.02 -22.65
N GLU A 160 7.69 5.34 -22.49
CA GLU A 160 8.88 6.08 -22.11
C GLU A 160 9.28 5.78 -20.67
N ILE A 161 8.29 5.70 -19.76
CA ILE A 161 8.52 5.30 -18.37
C ILE A 161 9.04 3.87 -18.32
N GLN A 162 8.39 2.95 -19.03
CA GLN A 162 8.77 1.54 -19.10
C GLN A 162 10.21 1.35 -19.60
N LYS A 163 10.61 2.12 -20.62
CA LYS A 163 11.98 2.08 -21.15
C LYS A 163 12.98 2.43 -20.05
N VAL A 164 12.81 3.56 -19.38
CA VAL A 164 13.73 4.00 -18.33
C VAL A 164 13.73 3.01 -17.14
N LEU A 165 12.58 2.48 -16.77
CA LEU A 165 12.50 1.49 -15.71
C LEU A 165 13.28 0.22 -16.06
N ARG A 166 13.15 -0.30 -17.30
CA ARG A 166 13.93 -1.46 -17.76
C ARG A 166 15.43 -1.16 -17.83
N ASP A 167 15.81 0.02 -18.29
CA ASP A 167 17.23 0.46 -18.32
C ASP A 167 17.82 0.53 -16.91
N GLN A 168 17.00 0.76 -15.89
CA GLN A 168 17.36 0.70 -14.46
C GLN A 168 17.27 -0.70 -13.86
N GLY A 169 16.97 -1.73 -14.64
CA GLY A 169 16.86 -3.11 -14.18
C GLY A 169 15.52 -3.47 -13.51
N ALA A 170 14.47 -2.64 -13.63
CA ALA A 170 13.16 -2.98 -13.09
C ALA A 170 12.48 -4.09 -13.91
N TYR A 171 11.93 -5.08 -13.20
CA TYR A 171 11.11 -6.13 -13.80
C TYR A 171 9.67 -5.62 -13.99
N LEU A 172 9.14 -5.73 -15.20
CA LEU A 172 7.79 -5.29 -15.55
C LEU A 172 6.86 -6.42 -16.05
N GLY A 173 7.34 -7.68 -15.96
CA GLY A 173 6.61 -8.86 -16.44
C GLY A 173 6.93 -9.20 -17.88
#